data_91dba415a1ad404e8db4fef701d257e1
#
_entry.id   91dba415a1ad404e8db4fef701d257e1
#
_cell.length_a   1.000
_cell.length_b   1.000
_cell.length_c   1.000
_cell.angle_alpha   90.00
_cell.angle_beta   90.00
_cell.angle_gamma   90.00
#
_symmetry.space_group_name_H-M   'P 1'
#
loop_
_entity.id
_entity.type
_entity.pdbx_description
1 polymer ?
#
loop_
_entity_poly.entity_id
_entity_poly.type
_entity_poly.pdbx_seq_one_letter_code
_entity_poly.pdbx_strand_id
1 'polypeptide(L)'
;SLCVMSRADNSAGLILASSPIFKKVFGKKNVGRAYDLPFDVKTRRFSYYNAKKQGLPTDPDFVRYIEEWAKTTFIVLPRMDKYIEVNMEIQRVFKDYGSPNEIYPYSIDEGFIDLTTSLNYFVSDQTISRKDKLDMISAKIQKDIWRKTGIYSTVGMSNSNPLLAKLALDNEAKKMPTMRANWSYEDVESKVWTIPNMTDFWGIGHRMEKRLNDLGIFSIKELANSNPDLLKNSLGVVGLRLWFYANGVDESNVNTPYKPKSTGLGNSQVLPRDYIKQRDIEIVLREMAEQVAIRLRRAGKKTTVISIHIGYSKQENKKSINTQKKIEPTNHTDTLTNVVLQLFHQKYSSGAVRNVAVNYSGLVDESFGLVSLFEDVEKIEKEERLQSAIDSIRDQFGFTSLLKA
;
A
#
# COMPACT_ATOMS: atom_id res chain seq x y z
N SER A 1 15.17 20.17 -2.49
CA SER A 1 14.60 18.90 -2.04
C SER A 1 13.32 18.56 -2.80
N LEU A 2 12.76 17.34 -2.63
CA LEU A 2 11.59 16.86 -3.37
C LEU A 2 10.61 16.17 -2.41
N CYS A 3 9.33 16.45 -2.62
CA CYS A 3 8.22 15.80 -1.91
C CYS A 3 7.09 15.48 -2.89
N VAL A 4 6.59 14.25 -2.86
CA VAL A 4 5.40 13.82 -3.60
C VAL A 4 4.20 13.86 -2.64
N MET A 5 3.16 14.60 -3.00
CA MET A 5 1.98 14.78 -2.17
C MET A 5 0.71 14.39 -2.89
N SER A 6 -0.24 13.78 -2.19
CA SER A 6 -1.54 13.41 -2.76
C SER A 6 -2.36 14.61 -3.23
N ARG A 7 -2.13 15.78 -2.62
CA ARG A 7 -2.68 17.08 -3.02
C ARG A 7 -1.62 18.14 -2.72
N ALA A 8 -1.29 18.95 -3.71
CA ALA A 8 -0.30 20.00 -3.60
C ALA A 8 -0.90 21.40 -3.33
N ASP A 9 -2.22 21.49 -3.32
CA ASP A 9 -3.00 22.73 -3.28
C ASP A 9 -3.57 23.08 -1.91
N ASN A 10 -3.52 22.15 -0.95
CA ASN A 10 -4.08 22.37 0.38
C ASN A 10 -3.32 21.64 1.50
N SER A 11 -3.60 22.05 2.74
CA SER A 11 -2.97 21.52 3.95
C SER A 11 -3.39 20.08 4.32
N ALA A 12 -4.40 19.52 3.65
CA ALA A 12 -4.89 18.17 3.92
C ALA A 12 -4.16 17.09 3.13
N GLY A 13 -3.28 17.46 2.18
CA GLY A 13 -2.49 16.52 1.37
C GLY A 13 -1.63 15.59 2.22
N LEU A 14 -1.53 14.32 1.79
CA LEU A 14 -0.62 13.34 2.38
C LEU A 14 0.73 13.43 1.67
N ILE A 15 1.81 13.41 2.43
CA ILE A 15 3.17 13.23 1.91
C ILE A 15 3.33 11.74 1.62
N LEU A 16 3.38 11.37 0.36
CA LEU A 16 3.47 9.97 -0.09
C LEU A 16 4.91 9.49 -0.17
N ALA A 17 5.80 10.35 -0.65
CA ALA A 17 7.23 10.07 -0.73
C ALA A 17 8.03 11.37 -0.60
N SER A 18 9.27 11.27 -0.15
CA SER A 18 10.16 12.42 0.00
C SER A 18 11.62 12.04 -0.15
N SER A 19 12.41 12.95 -0.71
CA SER A 19 13.85 12.77 -0.88
C SER A 19 14.58 12.68 0.48
N PRO A 20 15.78 12.07 0.54
CA PRO A 20 16.58 12.01 1.77
C PRO A 20 16.84 13.39 2.39
N ILE A 21 17.11 14.41 1.56
CA ILE A 21 17.31 15.80 2.02
C ILE A 21 16.03 16.32 2.68
N PHE A 22 14.88 16.09 2.06
CA PHE A 22 13.59 16.49 2.63
C PHE A 22 13.36 15.85 4.01
N LYS A 23 13.62 14.55 4.14
CA LYS A 23 13.50 13.82 5.42
C LYS A 23 14.44 14.37 6.48
N LYS A 24 15.67 14.70 6.10
CA LYS A 24 16.69 15.26 7.01
C LYS A 24 16.25 16.61 7.56
N VAL A 25 15.78 17.52 6.71
CA VAL A 25 15.34 18.88 7.11
C VAL A 25 14.03 18.82 7.89
N PHE A 26 13.09 18.00 7.44
CA PHE A 26 11.78 17.84 8.09
C PHE A 26 11.87 17.07 9.42
N GLY A 27 12.93 16.27 9.62
CA GLY A 27 13.15 15.52 10.86
C GLY A 27 12.23 14.32 11.07
N LYS A 28 11.41 13.94 10.07
CA LYS A 28 10.50 12.78 10.14
C LYS A 28 10.94 11.66 9.19
N LYS A 29 10.97 10.44 9.70
CA LYS A 29 11.29 9.24 8.90
C LYS A 29 10.13 8.78 8.00
N ASN A 30 8.90 9.02 8.41
CA ASN A 30 7.68 8.50 7.78
C ASN A 30 6.84 9.58 7.14
N VAL A 31 5.90 9.13 6.30
CA VAL A 31 4.89 9.94 5.63
C VAL A 31 4.10 10.77 6.65
N GLY A 32 4.03 12.09 6.40
CA GLY A 32 3.25 13.04 7.19
C GLY A 32 2.12 13.65 6.38
N ARG A 33 1.51 14.67 6.93
CA ARG A 33 0.53 15.49 6.21
C ARG A 33 1.11 16.87 5.90
N ALA A 34 0.52 17.56 4.93
CA ALA A 34 0.94 18.92 4.59
C ALA A 34 0.88 19.88 5.79
N TYR A 35 -0.13 19.71 6.66
CA TYR A 35 -0.23 20.54 7.89
C TYR A 35 0.81 20.20 8.98
N ASP A 36 1.60 19.13 8.79
CA ASP A 36 2.74 18.84 9.66
C ASP A 36 4.01 19.57 9.20
N LEU A 37 4.01 20.17 8.00
CA LEU A 37 5.16 20.94 7.51
C LEU A 37 5.31 22.25 8.28
N PRO A 38 6.53 22.71 8.57
CA PRO A 38 6.77 23.99 9.24
C PRO A 38 6.53 25.19 8.33
N PHE A 39 5.98 24.99 7.14
CA PHE A 39 5.61 26.03 6.17
C PHE A 39 4.31 25.72 5.47
N ASP A 40 3.65 26.72 4.97
CA ASP A 40 2.45 26.59 4.13
C ASP A 40 2.83 26.14 2.71
N VAL A 41 2.21 25.07 2.24
CA VAL A 41 2.53 24.42 0.95
C VAL A 41 2.34 25.35 -0.24
N LYS A 42 1.36 26.25 -0.20
CA LYS A 42 0.99 27.15 -1.30
C LYS A 42 1.82 28.43 -1.28
N THR A 43 1.89 29.09 -0.14
CA THR A 43 2.56 30.39 0.01
C THR A 43 4.05 30.28 0.25
N ARG A 44 4.52 29.09 0.67
CA ARG A 44 5.92 28.80 1.06
C ARG A 44 6.41 29.61 2.27
N ARG A 45 5.51 30.27 2.98
CA ARG A 45 5.82 31.03 4.19
C ARG A 45 5.84 30.11 5.41
N PHE A 46 6.67 30.46 6.39
CA PHE A 46 6.77 29.75 7.65
C PHE A 46 5.41 29.70 8.39
N SER A 47 5.10 28.54 8.97
CA SER A 47 3.89 28.32 9.74
C SER A 47 4.23 28.22 11.23
N TYR A 48 4.09 29.31 11.97
CA TYR A 48 4.32 29.36 13.41
C TYR A 48 3.42 28.36 14.18
N TYR A 49 2.18 28.19 13.73
CA TYR A 49 1.25 27.23 14.35
C TYR A 49 1.76 25.79 14.21
N ASN A 50 2.18 25.38 13.01
CA ASN A 50 2.68 24.03 12.76
C ASN A 50 4.02 23.77 13.46
N ALA A 51 4.91 24.77 13.44
CA ALA A 51 6.19 24.70 14.11
C ALA A 51 6.05 24.52 15.61
N LYS A 52 5.22 25.35 16.27
CA LYS A 52 4.94 25.26 17.69
C LYS A 52 4.34 23.90 18.08
N LYS A 53 3.39 23.37 17.28
CA LYS A 53 2.78 22.05 17.50
C LYS A 53 3.80 20.92 17.47
N GLN A 54 4.91 21.08 16.74
CA GLN A 54 5.96 20.08 16.58
C GLN A 54 7.18 20.35 17.48
N GLY A 55 7.16 21.39 18.31
CA GLY A 55 8.29 21.77 19.15
C GLY A 55 9.49 22.27 18.37
N LEU A 56 9.29 22.81 17.15
CA LEU A 56 10.36 23.37 16.32
C LEU A 56 10.71 24.80 16.76
N PRO A 57 11.97 25.24 16.56
CA PRO A 57 12.38 26.61 16.80
C PRO A 57 11.55 27.63 16.01
N THR A 58 11.42 28.83 16.54
CA THR A 58 10.68 29.95 15.92
C THR A 58 11.50 31.24 15.89
N ASP A 59 12.82 31.14 16.12
CA ASP A 59 13.73 32.25 16.04
C ASP A 59 13.89 32.71 14.56
N PRO A 60 14.30 33.96 14.31
CA PRO A 60 14.37 34.53 12.97
C PRO A 60 15.30 33.76 12.00
N ASP A 61 16.38 33.19 12.50
CA ASP A 61 17.33 32.44 11.66
C ASP A 61 16.74 31.11 11.21
N PHE A 62 16.07 30.39 12.10
CA PHE A 62 15.37 29.15 11.75
C PHE A 62 14.20 29.42 10.79
N VAL A 63 13.42 30.48 11.01
CA VAL A 63 12.33 30.90 10.12
C VAL A 63 12.86 31.15 8.71
N ARG A 64 13.92 31.96 8.58
CA ARG A 64 14.56 32.25 7.30
C ARG A 64 15.08 30.98 6.61
N TYR A 65 15.75 30.10 7.35
CA TYR A 65 16.23 28.82 6.83
C TYR A 65 15.10 27.94 6.27
N ILE A 66 13.97 27.83 6.97
CA ILE A 66 12.82 27.05 6.54
C ILE A 66 12.14 27.67 5.30
N GLU A 67 12.03 29.01 5.24
CA GLU A 67 11.44 29.67 4.07
C GLU A 67 12.30 29.52 2.82
N GLU A 68 13.62 29.63 2.94
CA GLU A 68 14.55 29.35 1.84
C GLU A 68 14.47 27.90 1.39
N TRP A 69 14.45 26.97 2.33
CA TRP A 69 14.24 25.55 2.02
C TRP A 69 12.90 25.30 1.33
N ALA A 70 11.82 25.91 1.80
CA ALA A 70 10.49 25.78 1.23
C ALA A 70 10.46 26.27 -0.23
N LYS A 71 11.12 27.40 -0.54
CA LYS A 71 11.21 27.95 -1.90
C LYS A 71 11.97 27.02 -2.85
N THR A 72 13.00 26.33 -2.37
CA THR A 72 13.83 25.40 -3.17
C THR A 72 13.30 23.95 -3.17
N THR A 73 12.18 23.70 -2.48
CA THR A 73 11.58 22.35 -2.40
C THR A 73 10.52 22.15 -3.48
N PHE A 74 10.73 21.15 -4.32
CA PHE A 74 9.73 20.70 -5.28
C PHE A 74 8.64 19.90 -4.58
N ILE A 75 7.39 20.33 -4.73
CA ILE A 75 6.21 19.60 -4.28
C ILE A 75 5.42 19.23 -5.53
N VAL A 76 5.27 17.92 -5.77
CA VAL A 76 4.68 17.39 -6.99
C VAL A 76 3.56 16.39 -6.66
N LEU A 77 2.62 16.23 -7.60
CA LEU A 77 1.58 15.22 -7.52
C LEU A 77 2.14 13.84 -7.93
N PRO A 78 1.58 12.74 -7.42
CA PRO A 78 1.96 11.40 -7.84
C PRO A 78 1.54 11.14 -9.30
N ARG A 79 2.37 10.40 -10.02
CA ARG A 79 2.09 9.91 -11.38
C ARG A 79 2.20 8.39 -11.39
N MET A 80 1.13 7.72 -10.97
CA MET A 80 1.12 6.28 -10.73
C MET A 80 1.37 5.47 -12.01
N ASP A 81 0.82 5.90 -13.14
CA ASP A 81 1.08 5.36 -14.47
C ASP A 81 2.57 5.34 -14.82
N LYS A 82 3.27 6.46 -14.57
CA LYS A 82 4.72 6.56 -14.78
C LYS A 82 5.51 5.64 -13.84
N TYR A 83 5.06 5.49 -12.59
CA TYR A 83 5.72 4.58 -11.64
C TYR A 83 5.57 3.13 -12.06
N ILE A 84 4.40 2.74 -12.59
CA ILE A 84 4.16 1.40 -13.14
C ILE A 84 5.06 1.16 -14.36
N GLU A 85 5.11 2.11 -15.30
CA GLU A 85 5.96 2.03 -16.49
C GLU A 85 7.43 1.77 -16.13
N VAL A 86 7.98 2.59 -15.21
CA VAL A 86 9.38 2.44 -14.79
C VAL A 86 9.60 1.15 -13.99
N ASN A 87 8.64 0.73 -13.16
CA ASN A 87 8.72 -0.59 -12.51
C ASN A 87 8.82 -1.71 -13.54
N MET A 88 8.00 -1.67 -14.60
CA MET A 88 8.06 -2.67 -15.67
C MET A 88 9.43 -2.69 -16.38
N GLU A 89 10.10 -1.55 -16.53
CA GLU A 89 11.46 -1.49 -17.06
C GLU A 89 12.46 -2.15 -16.11
N ILE A 90 12.34 -1.92 -14.81
CA ILE A 90 13.18 -2.58 -13.79
C ILE A 90 12.94 -4.09 -13.79
N GLN A 91 11.69 -4.53 -13.90
CA GLN A 91 11.36 -5.96 -14.01
C GLN A 91 11.98 -6.60 -15.28
N ARG A 92 12.13 -5.85 -16.37
CA ARG A 92 12.87 -6.33 -17.56
C ARG A 92 14.35 -6.50 -17.28
N VAL A 93 14.96 -5.61 -16.46
CA VAL A 93 16.36 -5.79 -16.03
C VAL A 93 16.50 -7.09 -15.23
N PHE A 94 15.56 -7.40 -14.33
CA PHE A 94 15.63 -8.64 -13.55
C PHE A 94 15.60 -9.89 -14.41
N LYS A 95 14.90 -9.87 -15.55
CA LYS A 95 14.88 -11.00 -16.53
C LYS A 95 16.23 -11.29 -17.18
N ASP A 96 17.15 -10.32 -17.14
CA ASP A 96 18.53 -10.54 -17.62
C ASP A 96 19.35 -11.37 -16.61
N TYR A 97 18.83 -11.58 -15.38
CA TYR A 97 19.53 -12.23 -14.25
C TYR A 97 18.86 -13.50 -13.74
N GLY A 98 17.57 -13.67 -13.95
CA GLY A 98 16.80 -14.83 -13.51
C GLY A 98 15.63 -15.12 -14.42
N SER A 99 15.13 -16.35 -14.37
CA SER A 99 13.92 -16.76 -15.09
C SER A 99 12.66 -16.06 -14.54
N PRO A 100 11.56 -15.99 -15.29
CA PRO A 100 10.33 -15.38 -14.84
C PRO A 100 9.78 -15.94 -13.51
N ASN A 101 10.01 -17.22 -13.23
CA ASN A 101 9.57 -17.87 -11.99
C ASN A 101 10.45 -17.49 -10.79
N GLU A 102 11.66 -17.03 -11.02
CA GLU A 102 12.61 -16.60 -9.98
C GLU A 102 12.47 -15.11 -9.64
N ILE A 103 11.53 -14.40 -10.31
CA ILE A 103 11.29 -12.98 -10.11
C ILE A 103 9.90 -12.80 -9.50
N TYR A 104 9.84 -12.17 -8.33
CA TYR A 104 8.59 -11.85 -7.65
C TYR A 104 8.42 -10.33 -7.50
N PRO A 105 7.56 -9.68 -8.30
CA PRO A 105 7.18 -8.29 -8.11
C PRO A 105 6.38 -8.17 -6.81
N TYR A 106 6.99 -7.64 -5.76
CA TYR A 106 6.38 -7.56 -4.43
C TYR A 106 5.47 -6.33 -4.30
N SER A 107 5.92 -5.20 -4.81
CA SER A 107 5.16 -3.94 -4.84
C SER A 107 5.50 -3.13 -6.08
N ILE A 108 5.02 -1.88 -6.18
CA ILE A 108 5.32 -0.98 -7.29
C ILE A 108 6.79 -0.50 -7.31
N ASP A 109 7.47 -0.60 -6.18
CA ASP A 109 8.84 -0.11 -5.96
C ASP A 109 9.78 -1.16 -5.34
N GLU A 110 9.29 -2.38 -5.15
CA GLU A 110 10.04 -3.49 -4.57
C GLU A 110 9.80 -4.79 -5.31
N GLY A 111 10.85 -5.61 -5.43
CA GLY A 111 10.78 -6.95 -5.98
C GLY A 111 11.83 -7.86 -5.38
N PHE A 112 11.61 -9.15 -5.46
CA PHE A 112 12.58 -10.18 -5.13
C PHE A 112 13.04 -10.91 -6.39
N ILE A 113 14.29 -11.31 -6.38
CA ILE A 113 14.86 -12.20 -7.38
C ILE A 113 15.64 -13.31 -6.68
N ASP A 114 15.33 -14.56 -7.03
CA ASP A 114 16.11 -15.72 -6.60
C ASP A 114 17.24 -15.96 -7.59
N LEU A 115 18.47 -15.80 -7.15
CA LEU A 115 19.68 -15.97 -7.96
C LEU A 115 20.35 -17.33 -7.73
N THR A 116 19.70 -18.25 -7.00
CA THR A 116 20.32 -19.53 -6.61
C THR A 116 20.82 -20.33 -7.81
N THR A 117 20.06 -20.41 -8.87
CA THR A 117 20.39 -21.18 -10.07
C THR A 117 21.39 -20.45 -10.98
N SER A 118 21.30 -19.11 -11.04
CA SER A 118 22.09 -18.27 -11.95
C SER A 118 23.42 -17.77 -11.35
N LEU A 119 23.62 -17.94 -10.03
CA LEU A 119 24.76 -17.38 -9.31
C LEU A 119 26.11 -17.76 -9.94
N ASN A 120 26.33 -19.06 -10.21
CA ASN A 120 27.57 -19.55 -10.79
C ASN A 120 27.71 -19.27 -12.30
N TYR A 121 26.62 -19.01 -12.99
CA TYR A 121 26.64 -18.55 -14.38
C TYR A 121 27.26 -17.15 -14.50
N PHE A 122 26.87 -16.24 -13.59
CA PHE A 122 27.40 -14.87 -13.60
C PHE A 122 28.79 -14.74 -12.98
N VAL A 123 29.11 -15.57 -11.96
CA VAL A 123 30.41 -15.59 -11.28
C VAL A 123 30.88 -17.04 -11.19
N SER A 124 31.60 -17.50 -12.22
CA SER A 124 32.05 -18.89 -12.35
C SER A 124 33.19 -19.27 -11.42
N ASP A 125 33.92 -18.31 -10.87
CA ASP A 125 35.03 -18.56 -9.95
C ASP A 125 34.56 -19.22 -8.66
N GLN A 126 34.99 -20.47 -8.45
CA GLN A 126 34.61 -21.28 -7.28
C GLN A 126 35.36 -20.89 -6.00
N THR A 127 36.39 -20.07 -6.08
CA THR A 127 37.12 -19.56 -4.90
C THR A 127 36.38 -18.43 -4.18
N ILE A 128 35.46 -17.75 -4.90
CA ILE A 128 34.65 -16.66 -4.35
C ILE A 128 33.47 -17.24 -3.55
N SER A 129 33.26 -16.73 -2.33
CA SER A 129 32.15 -17.16 -1.50
C SER A 129 30.78 -16.83 -2.14
N ARG A 130 29.76 -17.63 -1.83
CA ARG A 130 28.38 -17.34 -2.30
C ARG A 130 27.91 -15.94 -1.90
N LYS A 131 28.30 -15.47 -0.73
CA LYS A 131 27.98 -14.14 -0.21
C LYS A 131 28.58 -13.05 -1.10
N ASP A 132 29.85 -13.20 -1.46
CA ASP A 132 30.55 -12.23 -2.30
C ASP A 132 30.05 -12.27 -3.76
N LYS A 133 29.76 -13.47 -4.30
CA LYS A 133 29.13 -13.62 -5.62
C LYS A 133 27.81 -12.87 -5.66
N LEU A 134 26.99 -12.99 -4.62
CA LEU A 134 25.69 -12.33 -4.52
C LEU A 134 25.85 -10.80 -4.49
N ASP A 135 26.85 -10.27 -3.76
CA ASP A 135 27.13 -8.83 -3.76
C ASP A 135 27.60 -8.33 -5.12
N MET A 136 28.49 -9.07 -5.81
CA MET A 136 28.95 -8.72 -7.15
C MET A 136 27.80 -8.64 -8.17
N ILE A 137 26.91 -9.62 -8.14
CA ILE A 137 25.74 -9.61 -9.05
C ILE A 137 24.79 -8.48 -8.69
N SER A 138 24.54 -8.27 -7.41
CA SER A 138 23.67 -7.18 -6.92
C SER A 138 24.20 -5.80 -7.35
N ALA A 139 25.52 -5.60 -7.30
CA ALA A 139 26.17 -4.39 -7.80
C ALA A 139 25.95 -4.19 -9.30
N LYS A 140 26.01 -5.29 -10.07
CA LYS A 140 25.74 -5.26 -11.51
C LYS A 140 24.27 -4.93 -11.82
N ILE A 141 23.33 -5.54 -11.10
CA ILE A 141 21.90 -5.23 -11.21
C ILE A 141 21.63 -3.76 -10.91
N GLN A 142 22.17 -3.21 -9.81
CA GLN A 142 22.03 -1.78 -9.47
C GLN A 142 22.54 -0.89 -10.62
N LYS A 143 23.70 -1.20 -11.18
CA LYS A 143 24.29 -0.46 -12.30
C LYS A 143 23.40 -0.49 -13.54
N ASP A 144 22.84 -1.66 -13.86
CA ASP A 144 21.99 -1.80 -15.05
C ASP A 144 20.63 -1.13 -14.87
N ILE A 145 20.04 -1.18 -13.66
CA ILE A 145 18.84 -0.39 -13.33
C ILE A 145 19.15 1.10 -13.51
N TRP A 146 20.24 1.58 -12.94
CA TRP A 146 20.62 3.00 -13.07
C TRP A 146 20.86 3.42 -14.53
N ARG A 147 21.54 2.60 -15.32
CA ARG A 147 21.78 2.88 -16.74
C ARG A 147 20.51 2.96 -17.58
N LYS A 148 19.52 2.08 -17.29
CA LYS A 148 18.26 2.04 -18.04
C LYS A 148 17.24 3.07 -17.56
N THR A 149 17.21 3.39 -16.27
CA THR A 149 16.13 4.21 -15.67
C THR A 149 16.61 5.50 -14.99
N GLY A 150 17.91 5.64 -14.72
CA GLY A 150 18.45 6.74 -13.89
C GLY A 150 18.12 6.64 -12.41
N ILE A 151 17.56 5.50 -11.95
CA ILE A 151 17.15 5.29 -10.56
C ILE A 151 18.25 4.58 -9.78
N TYR A 152 18.58 5.12 -8.60
CA TYR A 152 19.40 4.43 -7.61
C TYR A 152 18.54 3.44 -6.82
N SER A 153 18.93 2.19 -6.81
CA SER A 153 18.23 1.12 -6.09
C SER A 153 19.01 0.70 -4.83
N THR A 154 18.27 0.29 -3.80
CA THR A 154 18.83 -0.31 -2.59
C THR A 154 18.58 -1.80 -2.62
N VAL A 155 19.57 -2.62 -2.24
CA VAL A 155 19.48 -4.09 -2.29
C VAL A 155 19.77 -4.70 -0.94
N GLY A 156 18.82 -5.45 -0.43
CA GLY A 156 19.02 -6.40 0.66
C GLY A 156 19.24 -7.79 0.08
N MET A 157 20.19 -8.51 0.62
CA MET A 157 20.59 -9.83 0.17
C MET A 157 20.56 -10.83 1.31
N SER A 158 20.29 -12.08 0.98
CA SER A 158 20.42 -13.21 1.89
C SER A 158 20.71 -14.49 1.11
N ASN A 159 21.57 -15.34 1.67
CA ASN A 159 21.74 -16.71 1.18
C ASN A 159 20.80 -17.70 1.89
N SER A 160 19.89 -17.20 2.72
CA SER A 160 19.00 -18.00 3.56
C SER A 160 17.54 -17.92 3.14
N ASN A 161 16.93 -16.74 3.19
CA ASN A 161 15.51 -16.57 2.84
C ASN A 161 15.14 -15.10 2.50
N PRO A 162 13.97 -14.84 1.91
CA PRO A 162 13.51 -13.50 1.55
C PRO A 162 13.34 -12.54 2.73
N LEU A 163 12.97 -13.04 3.92
CA LEU A 163 12.80 -12.21 5.12
C LEU A 163 14.12 -11.53 5.51
N LEU A 164 15.21 -12.29 5.60
CA LEU A 164 16.50 -11.75 5.97
C LEU A 164 17.03 -10.76 4.93
N ALA A 165 16.80 -11.01 3.64
CA ALA A 165 17.07 -10.05 2.59
C ALA A 165 16.27 -8.74 2.79
N LYS A 166 14.97 -8.83 3.11
CA LYS A 166 14.12 -7.66 3.38
C LYS A 166 14.55 -6.90 4.62
N LEU A 167 14.92 -7.59 5.69
CA LEU A 167 15.43 -6.96 6.92
C LEU A 167 16.79 -6.27 6.70
N ALA A 168 17.67 -6.89 5.91
CA ALA A 168 18.94 -6.28 5.52
C ALA A 168 18.73 -4.99 4.71
N LEU A 169 17.77 -5.01 3.76
CA LEU A 169 17.40 -3.84 2.98
C LEU A 169 16.92 -2.70 3.86
N ASP A 170 15.99 -2.96 4.76
CA ASP A 170 15.33 -1.92 5.54
C ASP A 170 16.20 -1.36 6.66
N ASN A 171 17.03 -2.19 7.30
CA ASN A 171 17.76 -1.82 8.51
C ASN A 171 19.22 -1.42 8.26
N GLU A 172 19.87 -1.96 7.21
CA GLU A 172 21.29 -1.71 6.95
C GLU A 172 21.54 -1.08 5.58
N ALA A 173 21.08 -1.69 4.48
CA ALA A 173 21.45 -1.29 3.12
C ALA A 173 21.18 0.19 2.81
N LYS A 174 20.06 0.72 3.28
CA LYS A 174 19.69 2.14 3.10
C LYS A 174 20.66 3.14 3.76
N LYS A 175 21.52 2.68 4.66
CA LYS A 175 22.53 3.48 5.38
C LYS A 175 23.93 3.30 4.82
N MET A 176 24.14 2.27 4.00
CA MET A 176 25.44 1.96 3.42
C MET A 176 25.74 2.81 2.18
N PRO A 177 26.98 3.26 1.97
CA PRO A 177 27.36 3.99 0.75
C PRO A 177 27.11 3.19 -0.54
N THR A 178 27.23 1.87 -0.48
CA THR A 178 26.95 0.95 -1.58
C THR A 178 25.48 0.72 -1.82
N MET A 179 24.61 1.13 -0.87
CA MET A 179 23.17 0.82 -0.86
C MET A 179 22.90 -0.69 -0.90
N ARG A 180 23.80 -1.50 -0.36
CA ARG A 180 23.69 -2.97 -0.28
C ARG A 180 24.02 -3.47 1.12
N ALA A 181 23.30 -4.52 1.54
CA ALA A 181 23.61 -5.27 2.78
C ALA A 181 23.22 -6.74 2.60
N ASN A 182 23.94 -7.62 3.30
CA ASN A 182 23.73 -9.06 3.23
C ASN A 182 23.60 -9.63 4.64
N TRP A 183 22.45 -10.24 4.96
CA TRP A 183 22.17 -10.91 6.21
C TRP A 183 21.89 -12.40 5.98
N SER A 184 22.43 -13.23 6.83
CA SER A 184 22.28 -14.69 6.84
C SER A 184 21.75 -15.17 8.19
N TYR A 185 21.57 -16.48 8.36
CA TYR A 185 21.14 -17.03 9.66
C TYR A 185 22.13 -16.73 10.79
N GLU A 186 23.42 -16.69 10.50
CA GLU A 186 24.48 -16.37 11.44
C GLU A 186 24.37 -14.92 11.96
N ASP A 187 23.71 -14.06 11.21
CA ASP A 187 23.52 -12.65 11.57
C ASP A 187 22.26 -12.41 12.45
N VAL A 188 21.44 -13.45 12.74
CA VAL A 188 20.16 -13.27 13.46
C VAL A 188 20.36 -12.66 14.84
N GLU A 189 21.26 -13.23 15.65
CA GLU A 189 21.50 -12.72 17.00
C GLU A 189 22.13 -11.32 17.00
N SER A 190 23.10 -11.10 16.11
CA SER A 190 23.90 -9.88 16.09
C SER A 190 23.20 -8.72 15.39
N LYS A 191 22.29 -9.00 14.43
CA LYS A 191 21.64 -7.97 13.61
C LYS A 191 20.12 -7.93 13.77
N VAL A 192 19.43 -9.08 13.71
CA VAL A 192 17.95 -9.10 13.79
C VAL A 192 17.49 -8.76 15.22
N TRP A 193 18.08 -9.39 16.24
CA TRP A 193 17.70 -9.13 17.63
C TRP A 193 18.10 -7.75 18.13
N THR A 194 19.03 -7.09 17.45
CA THR A 194 19.51 -5.75 17.79
C THR A 194 18.77 -4.63 17.04
N ILE A 195 17.74 -4.93 16.26
CA ILE A 195 16.89 -3.91 15.63
C ILE A 195 16.29 -3.04 16.74
N PRO A 196 16.57 -1.71 16.73
CA PRO A 196 16.32 -0.87 17.90
C PRO A 196 14.83 -0.61 18.16
N ASN A 197 14.02 -0.52 17.12
CA ASN A 197 12.58 -0.30 17.26
C ASN A 197 11.82 -1.50 16.69
N MET A 198 10.82 -1.99 17.41
CA MET A 198 10.01 -3.11 16.94
C MET A 198 9.31 -2.79 15.61
N THR A 199 8.94 -1.54 15.39
CA THR A 199 8.30 -1.09 14.14
C THR A 199 9.24 -1.02 12.94
N ASP A 200 10.56 -1.13 13.13
CA ASP A 200 11.54 -1.28 12.05
C ASP A 200 11.69 -2.75 11.61
N PHE A 201 11.03 -3.67 12.33
CA PHE A 201 10.96 -5.08 11.98
C PHE A 201 9.77 -5.35 11.05
N TRP A 202 10.01 -6.04 9.94
CA TRP A 202 8.99 -6.31 8.93
C TRP A 202 7.84 -7.15 9.50
N GLY A 203 6.61 -6.62 9.35
CA GLY A 203 5.38 -7.22 9.88
C GLY A 203 4.92 -6.65 11.23
N ILE A 204 5.70 -5.79 11.88
CA ILE A 204 5.33 -5.12 13.12
C ILE A 204 5.07 -3.63 12.87
N GLY A 205 3.79 -3.23 12.88
CA GLY A 205 3.41 -1.82 12.94
C GLY A 205 3.03 -1.41 14.36
N HIS A 206 2.79 -0.12 14.63
CA HIS A 206 2.47 0.42 15.97
C HIS A 206 1.35 -0.33 16.71
N ARG A 207 0.34 -0.85 16.00
CA ARG A 207 -0.73 -1.62 16.64
C ARG A 207 -0.27 -3.00 17.10
N MET A 208 0.62 -3.63 16.34
CA MET A 208 1.20 -4.93 16.73
C MET A 208 2.21 -4.75 17.83
N GLU A 209 3.08 -3.75 17.74
CA GLU A 209 4.00 -3.34 18.80
C GLU A 209 3.26 -3.16 20.13
N LYS A 210 2.15 -2.38 20.15
CA LYS A 210 1.36 -2.22 21.36
C LYS A 210 0.85 -3.56 21.91
N ARG A 211 0.32 -4.43 21.04
CA ARG A 211 -0.17 -5.76 21.47
C ARG A 211 0.94 -6.66 22.02
N LEU A 212 2.14 -6.58 21.47
CA LEU A 212 3.31 -7.29 21.98
C LEU A 212 3.76 -6.71 23.33
N ASN A 213 3.77 -5.38 23.47
CA ASN A 213 4.08 -4.70 24.73
C ASN A 213 3.07 -5.05 25.82
N ASP A 214 1.77 -5.18 25.50
CA ASP A 214 0.74 -5.65 26.42
C ASP A 214 0.98 -7.10 26.92
N LEU A 215 1.78 -7.88 26.19
CA LEU A 215 2.25 -9.23 26.57
C LEU A 215 3.63 -9.22 27.28
N GLY A 216 4.21 -8.05 27.54
CA GLY A 216 5.53 -7.91 28.16
C GLY A 216 6.70 -8.10 27.19
N ILE A 217 6.48 -7.99 25.88
CA ILE A 217 7.50 -8.16 24.83
C ILE A 217 7.81 -6.79 24.22
N PHE A 218 9.02 -6.27 24.46
CA PHE A 218 9.44 -4.91 24.11
C PHE A 218 10.57 -4.85 23.07
N SER A 219 11.13 -6.01 22.69
CA SER A 219 12.22 -6.10 21.71
C SER A 219 12.06 -7.32 20.80
N ILE A 220 12.78 -7.32 19.67
CA ILE A 220 12.82 -8.48 18.76
C ILE A 220 13.48 -9.68 19.43
N LYS A 221 14.50 -9.45 20.25
CA LYS A 221 15.14 -10.51 21.05
C LYS A 221 14.15 -11.16 22.02
N GLU A 222 13.36 -10.38 22.74
CA GLU A 222 12.31 -10.91 23.63
C GLU A 222 11.23 -11.65 22.86
N LEU A 223 10.84 -11.15 21.68
CA LEU A 223 9.90 -11.84 20.80
C LEU A 223 10.44 -13.20 20.35
N ALA A 224 11.71 -13.28 19.95
CA ALA A 224 12.36 -14.51 19.53
C ALA A 224 12.43 -15.56 20.66
N ASN A 225 12.64 -15.10 21.91
CA ASN A 225 12.76 -15.95 23.08
C ASN A 225 11.43 -16.18 23.84
N SER A 226 10.31 -15.63 23.34
CA SER A 226 9.00 -15.81 23.96
C SER A 226 8.41 -17.20 23.67
N ASN A 227 7.38 -17.58 24.46
CA ASN A 227 6.67 -18.82 24.22
C ASN A 227 5.79 -18.73 22.96
N PRO A 228 6.04 -19.54 21.92
CA PRO A 228 5.25 -19.51 20.67
C PRO A 228 3.77 -19.84 20.88
N ASP A 229 3.42 -20.70 21.86
CA ASP A 229 2.02 -21.02 22.16
C ASP A 229 1.29 -19.82 22.79
N LEU A 230 1.95 -19.04 23.63
CA LEU A 230 1.40 -17.80 24.16
C LEU A 230 1.08 -16.83 23.02
N LEU A 231 2.02 -16.66 22.09
CA LEU A 231 1.83 -15.79 20.93
C LEU A 231 0.71 -16.26 20.01
N LYS A 232 0.63 -17.58 19.78
CA LYS A 232 -0.44 -18.18 18.97
C LYS A 232 -1.81 -17.97 19.62
N ASN A 233 -1.92 -18.15 20.92
CA ASN A 233 -3.18 -17.99 21.66
C ASN A 233 -3.62 -16.53 21.74
N SER A 234 -2.68 -15.59 21.92
CA SER A 234 -2.99 -14.16 22.09
C SER A 234 -3.12 -13.40 20.76
N LEU A 235 -2.31 -13.75 19.76
CA LEU A 235 -2.18 -13.01 18.49
C LEU A 235 -2.57 -13.85 17.26
N GLY A 236 -2.92 -15.13 17.45
CA GLY A 236 -3.25 -16.05 16.38
C GLY A 236 -2.04 -16.44 15.52
N VAL A 237 -2.31 -16.89 14.29
CA VAL A 237 -1.28 -17.30 13.32
C VAL A 237 -0.25 -16.19 13.05
N VAL A 238 -0.66 -14.93 13.14
CA VAL A 238 0.25 -13.79 12.93
C VAL A 238 1.30 -13.73 14.05
N GLY A 239 0.91 -13.95 15.31
CA GLY A 239 1.85 -13.98 16.43
C GLY A 239 2.89 -15.10 16.30
N LEU A 240 2.44 -16.31 15.93
CA LEU A 240 3.33 -17.42 15.69
C LEU A 240 4.32 -17.14 14.54
N ARG A 241 3.83 -16.55 13.44
CA ARG A 241 4.67 -16.17 12.30
C ARG A 241 5.73 -15.13 12.70
N LEU A 242 5.37 -14.13 13.50
CA LEU A 242 6.30 -13.12 13.98
C LEU A 242 7.39 -13.74 14.87
N TRP A 243 7.07 -14.77 15.64
CA TRP A 243 8.05 -15.53 16.40
C TRP A 243 9.07 -16.23 15.50
N PHE A 244 8.61 -16.93 14.45
CA PHE A 244 9.49 -17.53 13.44
C PHE A 244 10.36 -16.47 12.78
N TYR A 245 9.78 -15.35 12.38
CA TYR A 245 10.50 -14.26 11.77
C TYR A 245 11.56 -13.64 12.67
N ALA A 246 11.29 -13.47 13.96
CA ALA A 246 12.26 -12.98 14.93
C ALA A 246 13.44 -13.96 15.11
N ASN A 247 13.22 -15.25 14.84
CA ASN A 247 14.25 -16.29 14.78
C ASN A 247 14.89 -16.45 13.39
N GLY A 248 14.62 -15.53 12.46
CA GLY A 248 15.18 -15.55 11.10
C GLY A 248 14.58 -16.62 10.19
N VAL A 249 13.47 -17.25 10.58
CA VAL A 249 12.84 -18.35 9.83
C VAL A 249 11.70 -17.82 8.98
N ASP A 250 11.78 -18.05 7.67
CA ASP A 250 10.74 -17.73 6.70
C ASP A 250 10.69 -18.83 5.63
N GLU A 251 9.52 -19.46 5.49
CA GLU A 251 9.26 -20.53 4.51
C GLU A 251 8.67 -19.99 3.19
N SER A 252 8.60 -18.67 3.02
CA SER A 252 8.10 -18.10 1.78
C SER A 252 9.01 -18.44 0.61
N ASN A 253 8.39 -18.80 -0.52
CA ASN A 253 9.10 -19.19 -1.73
C ASN A 253 8.81 -18.16 -2.83
N VAL A 254 9.87 -17.50 -3.30
CA VAL A 254 9.81 -16.52 -4.41
C VAL A 254 9.27 -17.17 -5.69
N ASN A 255 9.56 -18.45 -5.90
CA ASN A 255 9.18 -19.19 -7.10
C ASN A 255 7.71 -19.65 -7.10
N THR A 256 6.99 -19.45 -6.01
CA THR A 256 5.57 -19.83 -5.92
C THR A 256 4.69 -18.58 -6.02
N PRO A 257 3.99 -18.38 -7.15
CA PRO A 257 3.12 -17.23 -7.31
C PRO A 257 2.01 -17.21 -6.25
N TYR A 258 1.86 -16.09 -5.55
CA TYR A 258 0.76 -15.89 -4.64
C TYR A 258 -0.57 -15.83 -5.42
N LYS A 259 -1.47 -16.76 -5.13
CA LYS A 259 -2.84 -16.75 -5.66
C LYS A 259 -3.79 -16.37 -4.52
N PRO A 260 -4.41 -15.18 -4.56
CA PRO A 260 -5.38 -14.80 -3.54
C PRO A 260 -6.58 -15.75 -3.56
N LYS A 261 -7.05 -16.16 -2.38
CA LYS A 261 -8.25 -17.02 -2.23
C LYS A 261 -9.53 -16.33 -2.70
N SER A 262 -9.56 -15.02 -2.63
CA SER A 262 -10.68 -14.21 -3.13
C SER A 262 -10.13 -12.89 -3.65
N THR A 263 -10.74 -12.40 -4.71
CA THR A 263 -10.45 -11.08 -5.28
C THR A 263 -11.66 -10.18 -5.10
N GLY A 264 -11.43 -8.87 -5.02
CA GLY A 264 -12.47 -7.88 -4.92
C GLY A 264 -12.05 -6.56 -5.55
N LEU A 265 -13.03 -5.81 -6.00
CA LEU A 265 -12.88 -4.44 -6.46
C LEU A 265 -13.58 -3.52 -5.48
N GLY A 266 -12.89 -2.52 -4.99
CA GLY A 266 -13.47 -1.59 -4.04
C GLY A 266 -12.92 -0.19 -4.18
N ASN A 267 -13.62 0.74 -3.55
CA ASN A 267 -13.19 2.12 -3.38
C ASN A 267 -13.42 2.53 -1.92
N SER A 268 -12.53 3.34 -1.38
CA SER A 268 -12.67 3.91 -0.05
C SER A 268 -12.27 5.39 -0.06
N GLN A 269 -13.01 6.20 0.68
CA GLN A 269 -12.78 7.64 0.72
C GLN A 269 -12.84 8.18 2.14
N VAL A 270 -11.82 8.93 2.53
CA VAL A 270 -11.92 9.83 3.68
C VAL A 270 -12.60 11.10 3.19
N LEU A 271 -13.75 11.42 3.77
CA LEU A 271 -14.53 12.57 3.38
C LEU A 271 -13.79 13.88 3.74
N PRO A 272 -13.96 14.96 2.94
CA PRO A 272 -13.25 16.23 3.18
C PRO A 272 -13.62 16.89 4.53
N ARG A 273 -14.82 16.62 5.01
CA ARG A 273 -15.35 17.03 6.30
C ARG A 273 -16.21 15.92 6.90
N ASP A 274 -16.67 16.08 8.12
CA ASP A 274 -17.67 15.18 8.71
C ASP A 274 -19.04 15.42 8.05
N TYR A 275 -19.66 14.34 7.55
CA TYR A 275 -20.99 14.38 6.95
C TYR A 275 -22.02 13.91 7.97
N ILE A 276 -23.00 14.77 8.28
CA ILE A 276 -24.05 14.52 9.27
C ILE A 276 -25.38 14.17 8.59
N LYS A 277 -25.64 14.79 7.43
CA LYS A 277 -26.89 14.55 6.69
C LYS A 277 -26.81 13.21 5.97
N GLN A 278 -27.78 12.34 6.22
CA GLN A 278 -27.87 11.02 5.59
C GLN A 278 -27.81 11.12 4.06
N ARG A 279 -28.54 12.07 3.47
CA ARG A 279 -28.57 12.30 2.02
C ARG A 279 -27.17 12.55 1.43
N ASP A 280 -26.33 13.32 2.12
CA ASP A 280 -24.98 13.63 1.61
C ASP A 280 -24.10 12.36 1.59
N ILE A 281 -24.28 11.48 2.58
CA ILE A 281 -23.57 10.19 2.66
C ILE A 281 -24.07 9.24 1.54
N GLU A 282 -25.38 9.20 1.31
CA GLU A 282 -26.00 8.40 0.24
C GLU A 282 -25.49 8.80 -1.15
N ILE A 283 -25.33 10.09 -1.41
CA ILE A 283 -24.77 10.58 -2.68
C ILE A 283 -23.36 10.01 -2.89
N VAL A 284 -22.50 10.11 -1.89
CA VAL A 284 -21.14 9.58 -1.99
C VAL A 284 -21.13 8.06 -2.18
N LEU A 285 -21.98 7.33 -1.47
CA LEU A 285 -22.10 5.87 -1.63
C LEU A 285 -22.61 5.49 -3.02
N ARG A 286 -23.55 6.23 -3.61
CA ARG A 286 -24.03 6.02 -4.98
C ARG A 286 -22.90 6.21 -6.00
N GLU A 287 -22.18 7.34 -5.92
CA GLU A 287 -21.05 7.62 -6.79
C GLU A 287 -19.97 6.54 -6.71
N MET A 288 -19.64 6.11 -5.48
CA MET A 288 -18.64 5.06 -5.28
C MET A 288 -19.12 3.71 -5.82
N ALA A 289 -20.38 3.35 -5.59
CA ALA A 289 -20.98 2.11 -6.12
C ALA A 289 -20.90 2.06 -7.64
N GLU A 290 -21.25 3.17 -8.30
CA GLU A 290 -21.18 3.31 -9.76
C GLU A 290 -19.74 3.20 -10.28
N GLN A 291 -18.78 3.91 -9.67
CA GLN A 291 -17.37 3.85 -10.07
C GLN A 291 -16.80 2.43 -9.95
N VAL A 292 -17.15 1.69 -8.89
CA VAL A 292 -16.70 0.31 -8.73
C VAL A 292 -17.40 -0.62 -9.73
N ALA A 293 -18.68 -0.39 -10.05
CA ALA A 293 -19.42 -1.14 -11.07
C ALA A 293 -18.80 -1.00 -12.47
N ILE A 294 -18.40 0.22 -12.86
CA ILE A 294 -17.66 0.46 -14.12
C ILE A 294 -16.36 -0.37 -14.14
N ARG A 295 -15.58 -0.36 -13.06
CA ARG A 295 -14.35 -1.14 -12.97
C ARG A 295 -14.60 -2.65 -13.04
N LEU A 296 -15.72 -3.11 -12.47
CA LEU A 296 -16.13 -4.50 -12.50
C LEU A 296 -16.41 -4.95 -13.94
N ARG A 297 -17.19 -4.17 -14.70
CA ARG A 297 -17.47 -4.43 -16.13
C ARG A 297 -16.22 -4.38 -17.00
N ARG A 298 -15.35 -3.38 -16.81
CA ARG A 298 -14.05 -3.31 -17.52
C ARG A 298 -13.16 -4.52 -17.26
N ALA A 299 -13.31 -5.16 -16.11
CA ALA A 299 -12.60 -6.39 -15.78
C ALA A 299 -13.28 -7.67 -16.31
N GLY A 300 -14.43 -7.55 -17.01
CA GLY A 300 -15.23 -8.68 -17.48
C GLY A 300 -15.76 -9.56 -16.34
N LYS A 301 -16.12 -8.95 -15.20
CA LYS A 301 -16.53 -9.67 -14.00
C LYS A 301 -17.93 -9.28 -13.53
N LYS A 302 -18.58 -10.23 -12.83
CA LYS A 302 -19.77 -10.03 -11.98
C LYS A 302 -19.40 -10.27 -10.53
N THR A 303 -20.10 -9.64 -9.60
CA THR A 303 -19.91 -9.83 -8.16
C THR A 303 -21.05 -10.62 -7.53
N THR A 304 -20.73 -11.41 -6.52
CA THR A 304 -21.70 -12.14 -5.72
C THR A 304 -21.77 -11.65 -4.27
N VAL A 305 -20.89 -10.73 -3.85
CA VAL A 305 -20.87 -10.19 -2.49
C VAL A 305 -20.62 -8.69 -2.53
N ILE A 306 -21.51 -7.94 -1.93
CA ILE A 306 -21.38 -6.48 -1.74
C ILE A 306 -21.10 -6.22 -0.27
N SER A 307 -20.12 -5.39 0.03
CA SER A 307 -19.87 -4.91 1.39
C SER A 307 -19.68 -3.41 1.43
N ILE A 308 -20.09 -2.82 2.55
CA ILE A 308 -19.87 -1.40 2.85
C ILE A 308 -19.15 -1.22 4.19
N HIS A 309 -18.39 -0.14 4.27
CA HIS A 309 -17.81 0.34 5.52
C HIS A 309 -18.21 1.80 5.73
N ILE A 310 -18.69 2.12 6.94
CA ILE A 310 -18.99 3.47 7.37
C ILE A 310 -18.19 3.75 8.63
N GLY A 311 -17.24 4.66 8.55
CA GLY A 311 -16.39 5.09 9.65
C GLY A 311 -16.84 6.45 10.18
N TYR A 312 -17.11 6.52 11.46
CA TYR A 312 -17.54 7.75 12.13
C TYR A 312 -16.36 8.69 12.41
N SER A 313 -16.67 9.94 12.63
CA SER A 313 -15.72 10.94 13.13
C SER A 313 -15.12 10.49 14.48
N LYS A 314 -13.90 10.92 14.77
CA LYS A 314 -13.23 10.61 16.05
C LYS A 314 -13.97 11.17 17.27
N GLN A 315 -14.81 12.18 17.05
CA GLN A 315 -15.63 12.79 18.12
C GLN A 315 -16.87 11.94 18.44
N GLU A 316 -17.28 11.08 17.51
CA GLU A 316 -18.37 10.13 17.73
C GLU A 316 -17.82 8.92 18.48
N ASN A 317 -18.32 8.63 19.64
CA ASN A 317 -17.96 7.41 20.39
C ASN A 317 -18.73 6.18 19.84
N LYS A 318 -18.65 5.98 18.52
CA LYS A 318 -19.36 4.91 17.80
C LYS A 318 -18.37 3.98 17.08
N LYS A 319 -18.67 2.69 17.13
CA LYS A 319 -17.94 1.69 16.31
C LYS A 319 -18.34 1.86 14.85
N SER A 320 -17.38 1.70 13.95
CA SER A 320 -17.63 1.69 12.50
C SER A 320 -18.58 0.55 12.12
N ILE A 321 -19.41 0.81 11.11
CA ILE A 321 -20.28 -0.18 10.50
C ILE A 321 -19.45 -0.94 9.44
N ASN A 322 -19.47 -2.27 9.52
CA ASN A 322 -18.97 -3.18 8.50
C ASN A 322 -20.07 -4.21 8.25
N THR A 323 -20.62 -4.23 7.06
CA THR A 323 -21.70 -5.14 6.71
C THR A 323 -21.62 -5.59 5.26
N GLN A 324 -22.12 -6.79 4.98
CA GLN A 324 -22.09 -7.36 3.64
C GLN A 324 -23.36 -8.16 3.35
N LYS A 325 -23.64 -8.36 2.07
CA LYS A 325 -24.75 -9.19 1.57
C LYS A 325 -24.28 -10.03 0.39
N LYS A 326 -24.67 -11.30 0.37
CA LYS A 326 -24.58 -12.13 -0.84
C LYS A 326 -25.74 -11.81 -1.76
N ILE A 327 -25.47 -11.80 -3.05
CA ILE A 327 -26.44 -11.52 -4.12
C ILE A 327 -26.21 -12.50 -5.29
N GLU A 328 -27.16 -12.59 -6.21
CA GLU A 328 -26.96 -13.23 -7.50
C GLU A 328 -25.86 -12.50 -8.30
N PRO A 329 -25.09 -13.21 -9.13
CA PRO A 329 -24.00 -12.64 -9.91
C PRO A 329 -24.49 -11.50 -10.80
N THR A 330 -24.01 -10.28 -10.57
CA THR A 330 -24.37 -9.10 -11.36
C THR A 330 -23.23 -8.08 -11.43
N ASN A 331 -23.21 -7.28 -12.50
CA ASN A 331 -22.40 -6.07 -12.67
C ASN A 331 -23.25 -4.84 -12.99
N HIS A 332 -24.58 -4.99 -12.87
CA HIS A 332 -25.55 -3.94 -13.19
C HIS A 332 -25.53 -2.84 -12.13
N THR A 333 -25.28 -1.61 -12.56
CA THR A 333 -25.05 -0.46 -11.66
C THR A 333 -26.19 -0.22 -10.68
N ASP A 334 -27.45 -0.24 -11.17
CA ASP A 334 -28.61 0.10 -10.34
C ASP A 334 -28.87 -0.97 -9.27
N THR A 335 -28.75 -2.25 -9.63
CA THR A 335 -28.86 -3.37 -8.70
C THR A 335 -27.80 -3.26 -7.59
N LEU A 336 -26.55 -3.03 -7.98
CA LEU A 336 -25.44 -2.89 -7.03
C LEU A 336 -25.61 -1.68 -6.11
N THR A 337 -26.01 -0.53 -6.66
CA THR A 337 -26.26 0.70 -5.90
C THR A 337 -27.41 0.55 -4.92
N ASN A 338 -28.50 -0.09 -5.35
CA ASN A 338 -29.66 -0.35 -4.47
C ASN A 338 -29.30 -1.23 -3.27
N VAL A 339 -28.48 -2.27 -3.49
CA VAL A 339 -28.00 -3.11 -2.38
C VAL A 339 -27.06 -2.35 -1.44
N VAL A 340 -26.17 -1.51 -1.98
CA VAL A 340 -25.29 -0.64 -1.15
C VAL A 340 -26.13 0.26 -0.25
N LEU A 341 -27.15 0.91 -0.78
CA LEU A 341 -28.04 1.78 0.00
C LEU A 341 -28.90 0.98 0.98
N GLN A 342 -29.39 -0.19 0.59
CA GLN A 342 -30.13 -1.06 1.51
C GLN A 342 -29.27 -1.42 2.73
N LEU A 343 -28.01 -1.82 2.51
CA LEU A 343 -27.07 -2.11 3.61
C LEU A 343 -26.81 -0.89 4.50
N PHE A 344 -26.70 0.28 3.89
CA PHE A 344 -26.52 1.54 4.60
C PHE A 344 -27.74 1.86 5.47
N HIS A 345 -28.94 1.85 4.91
CA HIS A 345 -30.17 2.15 5.64
C HIS A 345 -30.47 1.15 6.76
N GLN A 346 -30.10 -0.10 6.59
CA GLN A 346 -30.30 -1.12 7.64
C GLN A 346 -29.43 -0.93 8.88
N LYS A 347 -28.28 -0.27 8.73
CA LYS A 347 -27.25 -0.21 9.79
C LYS A 347 -26.97 1.19 10.28
N TYR A 348 -27.11 2.20 9.45
CA TYR A 348 -26.87 3.59 9.81
C TYR A 348 -28.14 4.21 10.38
N SER A 349 -28.05 4.77 11.58
CA SER A 349 -29.14 5.51 12.21
C SER A 349 -28.84 7.01 12.31
N SER A 350 -27.63 7.37 12.74
CA SER A 350 -27.20 8.75 12.94
C SER A 350 -25.69 8.83 13.24
N GLY A 351 -25.13 10.02 13.19
CA GLY A 351 -23.77 10.34 13.59
C GLY A 351 -22.95 10.94 12.45
N ALA A 352 -21.89 11.64 12.80
CA ALA A 352 -20.99 12.28 11.86
C ALA A 352 -20.07 11.24 11.20
N VAL A 353 -20.19 11.05 9.88
CA VAL A 353 -19.41 10.09 9.09
C VAL A 353 -18.17 10.77 8.53
N ARG A 354 -17.02 10.12 8.69
CA ARG A 354 -15.71 10.59 8.22
C ARG A 354 -15.12 9.82 7.08
N ASN A 355 -15.43 8.54 6.98
CA ASN A 355 -14.99 7.73 5.84
C ASN A 355 -16.06 6.71 5.43
N VAL A 356 -16.05 6.36 4.15
CA VAL A 356 -16.94 5.38 3.56
C VAL A 356 -16.16 4.48 2.62
N ALA A 357 -16.61 3.22 2.47
CA ALA A 357 -16.09 2.32 1.44
C ALA A 357 -17.20 1.44 0.89
N VAL A 358 -17.05 1.10 -0.40
CA VAL A 358 -17.86 0.13 -1.12
C VAL A 358 -16.91 -0.90 -1.72
N ASN A 359 -17.20 -2.18 -1.54
CA ASN A 359 -16.39 -3.25 -2.08
C ASN A 359 -17.27 -4.38 -2.64
N TYR A 360 -16.91 -4.85 -3.84
CA TYR A 360 -17.50 -5.96 -4.55
C TYR A 360 -16.51 -7.13 -4.56
N SER A 361 -16.92 -8.28 -4.03
CA SER A 361 -16.09 -9.48 -3.89
C SER A 361 -16.85 -10.73 -4.34
N GLY A 362 -16.20 -11.90 -4.25
CA GLY A 362 -16.77 -13.10 -4.84
C GLY A 362 -16.94 -12.95 -6.35
N LEU A 363 -15.88 -12.46 -7.01
CA LEU A 363 -15.90 -12.16 -8.44
C LEU A 363 -15.94 -13.43 -9.26
N VAL A 364 -16.86 -13.47 -10.23
CA VAL A 364 -17.01 -14.52 -11.24
C VAL A 364 -16.88 -13.90 -12.64
N ASP A 365 -16.58 -14.72 -13.65
CA ASP A 365 -16.51 -14.25 -15.03
C ASP A 365 -17.89 -13.76 -15.51
N GLU A 366 -17.89 -12.75 -16.39
CA GLU A 366 -19.13 -12.15 -16.90
C GLU A 366 -20.01 -13.16 -17.65
N SER A 367 -19.38 -14.11 -18.30
CA SER A 367 -20.06 -15.26 -18.95
C SER A 367 -20.76 -16.19 -17.97
N PHE A 368 -20.43 -16.08 -16.66
CA PHE A 368 -21.07 -16.89 -15.62
C PHE A 368 -22.42 -16.23 -15.26
N GLY A 369 -23.51 -16.83 -15.67
CA GLY A 369 -24.86 -16.41 -15.33
C GLY A 369 -25.85 -17.50 -15.72
N LEU A 370 -26.68 -17.92 -14.76
CA LEU A 370 -27.90 -18.65 -15.03
C LEU A 370 -28.96 -17.59 -15.38
N VAL A 371 -29.40 -17.57 -16.63
CA VAL A 371 -30.59 -16.80 -17.00
C VAL A 371 -31.79 -17.62 -16.51
N SER A 372 -32.58 -17.03 -15.63
CA SER A 372 -33.82 -17.65 -15.20
C SER A 372 -34.81 -17.69 -16.39
N LEU A 373 -35.53 -18.80 -16.53
CA LEU A 373 -36.61 -18.93 -17.53
C LEU A 373 -37.70 -17.86 -17.38
N PHE A 374 -37.74 -17.14 -16.26
CA PHE A 374 -38.72 -16.09 -15.96
C PHE A 374 -38.13 -14.68 -16.13
N GLU A 375 -36.89 -14.53 -16.57
CA GLU A 375 -36.30 -13.23 -16.84
C GLU A 375 -36.55 -12.78 -18.28
N ASP A 376 -36.87 -11.50 -18.44
CA ASP A 376 -37.01 -10.87 -19.73
C ASP A 376 -35.62 -10.61 -20.34
N VAL A 377 -35.20 -11.55 -21.19
CA VAL A 377 -33.86 -11.51 -21.84
C VAL A 377 -33.69 -10.25 -22.69
N GLU A 378 -34.75 -9.80 -23.41
CA GLU A 378 -34.65 -8.62 -24.25
C GLU A 378 -34.44 -7.35 -23.42
N LYS A 379 -35.07 -7.27 -22.26
CA LYS A 379 -34.88 -6.18 -21.32
C LYS A 379 -33.46 -6.17 -20.75
N ILE A 380 -32.94 -7.32 -20.34
CA ILE A 380 -31.56 -7.46 -19.83
C ILE A 380 -30.54 -7.03 -20.89
N GLU A 381 -30.66 -7.52 -22.13
CA GLU A 381 -29.79 -7.12 -23.23
C GLU A 381 -29.84 -5.62 -23.54
N LYS A 382 -31.03 -5.01 -23.47
CA LYS A 382 -31.21 -3.58 -23.68
C LYS A 382 -30.50 -2.77 -22.57
N GLU A 383 -30.65 -3.19 -21.34
CA GLU A 383 -30.00 -2.56 -20.19
C GLU A 383 -28.47 -2.70 -20.26
N GLU A 384 -27.94 -3.87 -20.64
CA GLU A 384 -26.50 -4.09 -20.84
C GLU A 384 -25.94 -3.22 -21.97
N ARG A 385 -26.64 -3.11 -23.11
CA ARG A 385 -26.26 -2.19 -24.23
C ARG A 385 -26.24 -0.74 -23.79
N LEU A 386 -27.27 -0.31 -23.07
CA LEU A 386 -27.33 1.06 -22.52
C LEU A 386 -26.16 1.33 -21.57
N GLN A 387 -25.88 0.41 -20.66
CA GLN A 387 -24.79 0.55 -19.70
C GLN A 387 -23.42 0.61 -20.39
N SER A 388 -23.21 -0.22 -21.42
CA SER A 388 -21.98 -0.20 -22.23
C SER A 388 -21.81 1.12 -22.98
N ALA A 389 -22.91 1.68 -23.53
CA ALA A 389 -22.87 2.97 -24.20
C ALA A 389 -22.53 4.12 -23.22
N ILE A 390 -23.11 4.11 -22.02
CA ILE A 390 -22.78 5.07 -20.95
C ILE A 390 -21.31 4.98 -20.56
N ASP A 391 -20.80 3.77 -20.35
CA ASP A 391 -19.40 3.54 -19.98
C ASP A 391 -18.46 4.05 -21.10
N SER A 392 -18.78 3.79 -22.37
CA SER A 392 -17.98 4.25 -23.52
C SER A 392 -17.95 5.79 -23.63
N ILE A 393 -19.08 6.47 -23.40
CA ILE A 393 -19.13 7.94 -23.40
C ILE A 393 -18.28 8.50 -22.25
N ARG A 394 -18.36 7.90 -21.06
CA ARG A 394 -17.56 8.32 -19.91
C ARG A 394 -16.08 8.06 -20.10
N ASP A 395 -15.70 7.01 -20.77
CA ASP A 395 -14.30 6.72 -21.12
C ASP A 395 -13.73 7.77 -22.09
N GLN A 396 -14.52 8.24 -23.01
CA GLN A 396 -14.11 9.23 -24.01
C GLN A 396 -14.11 10.66 -23.46
N PHE A 397 -15.12 11.03 -22.65
CA PHE A 397 -15.39 12.43 -22.26
C PHE A 397 -15.26 12.68 -20.75
N GLY A 398 -14.92 11.65 -19.96
CA GLY A 398 -14.80 11.72 -18.50
C GLY A 398 -16.09 11.34 -17.76
N PHE A 399 -15.93 10.96 -16.48
CA PHE A 399 -17.02 10.43 -15.64
C PHE A 399 -18.21 11.40 -15.50
N THR A 400 -17.94 12.70 -15.46
CA THR A 400 -18.95 13.74 -15.27
C THR A 400 -19.70 14.12 -16.55
N SER A 401 -19.36 13.55 -17.70
CA SER A 401 -20.02 13.82 -18.99
C SER A 401 -21.47 13.34 -19.02
N LEU A 402 -21.80 12.32 -18.23
CA LEU A 402 -23.15 11.79 -18.04
C LEU A 402 -23.38 11.55 -16.54
N LEU A 403 -24.25 12.36 -15.95
CA LEU A 403 -24.70 12.20 -14.57
C LEU A 403 -26.16 11.71 -14.57
N LYS A 404 -26.48 10.83 -13.61
CA LYS A 404 -27.89 10.50 -13.34
C LYS A 404 -28.54 11.66 -12.61
N ALA A 405 -29.73 12.03 -13.04
CA ALA A 405 -30.55 13.05 -12.38
C ALA A 405 -31.01 12.63 -10.98
#